data_fb48da689d6431e500f672227cef1ce7
#
_entry.id   fb48da689d6431e500f672227cef1ce7
#
_cell.length_a   1.000
_cell.length_b   1.000
_cell.length_c   1.000
_cell.angle_alpha   90.00
_cell.angle_beta   90.00
_cell.angle_gamma   90.00
#
_symmetry.space_group_name_H-M   'P 1'
#
loop_
_entity.id
_entity.type
_entity.pdbx_description
1 polymer ?
#
loop_
_entity_poly.entity_id
_entity_poly.type
_entity_poly.pdbx_seq_one_letter_code
_entity_poly.pdbx_strand_id
1 'polypeptide(L)'
;MLDPTSLVFTNAVVLTVVTVMLLVARIGMGRSSAGVRTWVAADLAFGAARSFAIAELINPDFGPKFGFLVVTGSLVMIGLVLHIHALRRVLGKPETMLRVVLQCAGLALLFGGLAASMPSASQRATLMSCAIFVMAAITLRTVWPLRRHWGARIIGAMMMLAWLFQGVRLGALLLGLPLGAGHLDDKLPQIGIEPLVVDLVVALFLTTGFMLLLQELLRERIERLVVTDALTGTLNRHGLVPPLTRELTNAERYNRPLSVVLFDLDHFKRVNDVHGHAMGDAVLAGFAAHVTAMMRGGDMIGRWGGEEFLLVLPNTTTGDAKLVAERIREDIAKQAVTQGAPLVTVSGGIASAHEVRDRAHAMLEMLELADRRLYLAKKQRNLVVSKGGEPLQEAGAADPDMDRQQDSVRFDSKQW
;
A
#
# COMPACT_ATOMS: atom_id res chain seq x y z
N MET A 1 30.10 30.58 -7.38
CA MET A 1 28.68 30.79 -7.77
C MET A 1 28.30 29.72 -8.76
N LEU A 2 27.20 29.00 -8.52
CA LEU A 2 26.69 28.03 -9.50
C LEU A 2 26.15 28.80 -10.69
N ASP A 3 26.68 28.50 -11.88
CA ASP A 3 26.21 29.10 -13.12
C ASP A 3 24.81 28.54 -13.45
N PRO A 4 23.81 29.40 -13.73
CA PRO A 4 22.46 28.97 -14.08
C PRO A 4 22.40 27.99 -15.25
N THR A 5 23.29 28.14 -16.25
CA THR A 5 23.37 27.25 -17.42
C THR A 5 23.80 25.83 -17.00
N SER A 6 24.80 25.71 -16.13
CA SER A 6 25.25 24.44 -15.58
C SER A 6 24.16 23.74 -14.75
N LEU A 7 23.34 24.50 -14.02
CA LEU A 7 22.25 23.96 -13.20
C LEU A 7 21.09 23.46 -14.07
N VAL A 8 20.70 24.19 -15.10
CA VAL A 8 19.66 23.76 -16.05
C VAL A 8 20.11 22.53 -16.82
N PHE A 9 21.38 22.47 -17.25
CA PHE A 9 21.96 21.31 -17.90
C PHE A 9 21.96 20.09 -16.96
N THR A 10 22.43 20.24 -15.72
CA THR A 10 22.40 19.16 -14.71
C THR A 10 21.00 18.65 -14.49
N ASN A 11 20.02 19.53 -14.40
CA ASN A 11 18.61 19.19 -14.24
C ASN A 11 18.08 18.36 -15.42
N ALA A 12 18.43 18.73 -16.67
CA ALA A 12 18.06 17.97 -17.86
C ALA A 12 18.72 16.57 -17.89
N VAL A 13 19.99 16.47 -17.51
CA VAL A 13 20.73 15.19 -17.43
C VAL A 13 20.10 14.28 -16.38
N VAL A 14 19.85 14.79 -15.17
CA VAL A 14 19.23 13.99 -14.09
C VAL A 14 17.86 13.49 -14.51
N LEU A 15 17.02 14.34 -15.09
CA LEU A 15 15.69 13.91 -15.55
C LEU A 15 15.79 12.84 -16.66
N THR A 16 16.74 12.99 -17.58
CA THR A 16 16.98 12.00 -18.65
C THR A 16 17.39 10.66 -18.05
N VAL A 17 18.34 10.64 -17.10
CA VAL A 17 18.78 9.43 -16.41
C VAL A 17 17.61 8.76 -15.68
N VAL A 18 16.83 9.53 -14.93
CA VAL A 18 15.65 9.04 -14.21
C VAL A 18 14.61 8.48 -15.15
N THR A 19 14.34 9.15 -16.26
CA THR A 19 13.40 8.66 -17.29
C THR A 19 13.86 7.37 -17.93
N VAL A 20 15.17 7.22 -18.22
CA VAL A 20 15.76 5.99 -18.74
C VAL A 20 15.66 4.86 -17.72
N MET A 21 15.96 5.12 -16.45
CA MET A 21 15.80 4.12 -15.37
C MET A 21 14.34 3.61 -15.27
N LEU A 22 13.35 4.50 -15.39
CA LEU A 22 11.93 4.13 -15.42
C LEU A 22 11.56 3.31 -16.65
N LEU A 23 12.11 3.65 -17.82
CA LEU A 23 11.91 2.88 -19.04
C LEU A 23 12.48 1.46 -18.94
N VAL A 24 13.67 1.32 -18.35
CA VAL A 24 14.29 0.01 -18.09
C VAL A 24 13.47 -0.78 -17.08
N ALA A 25 13.06 -0.18 -15.96
CA ALA A 25 12.21 -0.81 -14.96
C ALA A 25 10.88 -1.32 -15.55
N ARG A 26 10.34 -0.64 -16.55
CA ARG A 26 9.12 -1.03 -17.27
C ARG A 26 9.24 -2.37 -17.99
N ILE A 27 10.42 -2.75 -18.49
CA ILE A 27 10.61 -3.95 -19.34
C ILE A 27 10.14 -5.22 -18.61
N GLY A 28 10.30 -5.29 -17.27
CA GLY A 28 9.86 -6.44 -16.46
C GLY A 28 8.40 -6.43 -15.98
N MET A 29 7.62 -5.35 -16.22
CA MET A 29 6.34 -5.13 -15.53
C MET A 29 5.05 -5.49 -16.29
N GLY A 30 5.11 -5.94 -17.54
CA GLY A 30 3.96 -6.37 -18.34
C GLY A 30 2.78 -5.36 -18.34
N ARG A 31 1.54 -5.86 -18.20
CA ARG A 31 0.31 -5.03 -18.17
C ARG A 31 0.24 -4.05 -17.00
N SER A 32 0.94 -4.30 -15.89
CA SER A 32 1.01 -3.40 -14.72
C SER A 32 1.74 -2.09 -15.02
N SER A 33 2.36 -1.96 -16.18
CA SER A 33 3.19 -0.81 -16.60
C SER A 33 2.41 0.45 -17.00
N ALA A 34 1.07 0.46 -16.97
CA ALA A 34 0.27 1.60 -17.44
C ALA A 34 0.53 2.88 -16.63
N GLY A 35 0.68 2.78 -15.31
CA GLY A 35 1.05 3.91 -14.44
C GLY A 35 2.45 4.42 -14.74
N VAL A 36 3.41 3.50 -14.92
CA VAL A 36 4.81 3.84 -15.27
C VAL A 36 4.88 4.56 -16.63
N ARG A 37 4.14 4.10 -17.63
CA ARG A 37 4.09 4.79 -18.95
C ARG A 37 3.59 6.21 -18.83
N THR A 38 2.56 6.43 -18.02
CA THR A 38 2.00 7.77 -17.80
C THR A 38 2.98 8.66 -17.05
N TRP A 39 3.73 8.09 -16.08
CA TRP A 39 4.80 8.80 -15.36
C TRP A 39 5.93 9.21 -16.30
N VAL A 40 6.43 8.29 -17.12
CA VAL A 40 7.45 8.59 -18.15
C VAL A 40 6.99 9.68 -19.11
N ALA A 41 5.73 9.65 -19.54
CA ALA A 41 5.18 10.71 -20.39
C ALA A 41 5.16 12.08 -19.67
N ALA A 42 4.91 12.10 -18.35
CA ALA A 42 5.00 13.31 -17.54
C ALA A 42 6.44 13.84 -17.48
N ASP A 43 7.42 12.97 -17.21
CA ASP A 43 8.84 13.33 -17.17
C ASP A 43 9.35 13.83 -18.51
N LEU A 44 8.88 13.25 -19.64
CA LEU A 44 9.18 13.74 -20.98
C LEU A 44 8.60 15.14 -21.24
N ALA A 45 7.40 15.43 -20.75
CA ALA A 45 6.81 16.77 -20.83
C ALA A 45 7.63 17.79 -20.03
N PHE A 46 8.08 17.43 -18.83
CA PHE A 46 9.00 18.27 -18.04
C PHE A 46 10.36 18.44 -18.71
N GLY A 47 10.91 17.36 -19.31
CA GLY A 47 12.15 17.42 -20.08
C GLY A 47 12.07 18.38 -21.26
N ALA A 48 10.98 18.30 -22.02
CA ALA A 48 10.70 19.23 -23.11
C ALA A 48 10.60 20.66 -22.61
N ALA A 49 9.84 20.92 -21.53
CA ALA A 49 9.75 22.25 -20.92
C ALA A 49 11.13 22.81 -20.57
N ARG A 50 12.01 22.00 -19.97
CA ARG A 50 13.36 22.43 -19.61
C ARG A 50 14.27 22.63 -20.82
N SER A 51 14.16 21.79 -21.84
CA SER A 51 14.92 21.98 -23.09
C SER A 51 14.58 23.31 -23.76
N PHE A 52 13.31 23.67 -23.74
CA PHE A 52 12.89 24.99 -24.17
C PHE A 52 13.50 26.10 -23.31
N ALA A 53 13.47 25.98 -21.97
CA ALA A 53 14.07 26.97 -21.07
C ALA A 53 15.59 27.13 -21.28
N ILE A 54 16.31 26.01 -21.57
CA ILE A 54 17.72 26.04 -21.94
C ILE A 54 17.95 26.77 -23.27
N ALA A 55 17.14 26.47 -24.28
CA ALA A 55 17.27 27.10 -25.58
C ALA A 55 17.13 28.62 -25.50
N GLU A 56 16.20 29.13 -24.69
CA GLU A 56 16.04 30.55 -24.41
C GLU A 56 17.27 31.18 -23.74
N LEU A 57 17.84 30.44 -22.78
CA LEU A 57 19.00 30.89 -22.04
C LEU A 57 20.26 30.99 -22.91
N ILE A 58 20.45 30.05 -23.85
CA ILE A 58 21.60 29.97 -24.75
C ILE A 58 21.44 31.01 -25.92
N ASN A 59 20.22 31.19 -26.42
CA ASN A 59 19.96 32.09 -27.53
C ASN A 59 18.75 33.00 -27.21
N PRO A 60 18.98 34.14 -26.57
CA PRO A 60 17.90 35.09 -26.22
C PRO A 60 17.07 35.61 -27.39
N ASP A 61 17.60 35.48 -28.61
CA ASP A 61 16.90 35.88 -29.84
C ASP A 61 16.08 34.75 -30.46
N PHE A 62 16.08 33.58 -29.84
CA PHE A 62 15.33 32.42 -30.30
C PHE A 62 13.82 32.58 -30.09
N GLY A 63 13.17 33.30 -30.97
CA GLY A 63 11.73 33.47 -31.00
C GLY A 63 11.17 34.58 -30.08
N PRO A 64 9.89 34.85 -30.17
CA PRO A 64 9.25 35.85 -29.31
C PRO A 64 9.25 35.37 -27.87
N LYS A 65 9.91 36.08 -26.94
CA LYS A 65 10.02 35.79 -25.48
C LYS A 65 8.68 35.40 -24.83
N PHE A 66 7.59 35.85 -25.41
CA PHE A 66 6.23 35.56 -24.99
C PHE A 66 5.79 34.13 -25.35
N GLY A 67 6.00 33.64 -26.56
CA GLY A 67 5.56 32.30 -27.00
C GLY A 67 6.26 31.19 -26.23
N PHE A 68 7.48 31.44 -25.82
CA PHE A 68 8.34 30.55 -25.14
C PHE A 68 7.83 30.20 -23.69
N LEU A 69 7.48 31.21 -22.91
CA LEU A 69 6.95 31.00 -21.54
C LEU A 69 5.58 30.32 -21.56
N VAL A 70 4.77 30.59 -22.58
CA VAL A 70 3.47 29.94 -22.80
C VAL A 70 3.65 28.44 -23.09
N VAL A 71 4.59 28.07 -23.96
CA VAL A 71 4.88 26.68 -24.31
C VAL A 71 5.46 25.94 -23.11
N THR A 72 6.48 26.48 -22.43
CA THR A 72 7.10 25.89 -21.26
C THR A 72 6.09 25.64 -20.14
N GLY A 73 5.28 26.64 -19.81
CA GLY A 73 4.26 26.52 -18.78
C GLY A 73 3.16 25.53 -19.13
N SER A 74 2.74 25.45 -20.38
CA SER A 74 1.76 24.46 -20.85
C SER A 74 2.31 23.05 -20.74
N LEU A 75 3.58 22.80 -21.06
CA LEU A 75 4.25 21.51 -20.90
C LEU A 75 4.36 21.11 -19.42
N VAL A 76 4.67 22.06 -18.54
CA VAL A 76 4.67 21.81 -17.08
C VAL A 76 3.29 21.39 -16.60
N MET A 77 2.22 22.06 -17.03
CA MET A 77 0.85 21.69 -16.66
C MET A 77 0.48 20.29 -17.15
N ILE A 78 0.83 19.94 -18.38
CA ILE A 78 0.65 18.58 -18.90
C ILE A 78 1.39 17.56 -18.03
N GLY A 79 2.65 17.82 -17.69
CA GLY A 79 3.46 16.94 -16.84
C GLY A 79 2.82 16.71 -15.47
N LEU A 80 2.36 17.77 -14.79
CA LEU A 80 1.69 17.68 -13.48
C LEU A 80 0.40 16.86 -13.54
N VAL A 81 -0.42 17.07 -14.57
CA VAL A 81 -1.65 16.28 -14.77
C VAL A 81 -1.31 14.79 -14.97
N LEU A 82 -0.32 14.50 -15.80
CA LEU A 82 0.10 13.12 -16.07
C LEU A 82 0.67 12.44 -14.84
N HIS A 83 1.41 13.13 -13.97
CA HIS A 83 1.87 12.56 -12.68
C HIS A 83 0.70 12.16 -11.78
N ILE A 84 -0.33 13.02 -11.65
CA ILE A 84 -1.53 12.69 -10.88
C ILE A 84 -2.25 11.46 -11.46
N HIS A 85 -2.38 11.39 -12.79
CA HIS A 85 -2.99 10.23 -13.45
C HIS A 85 -2.16 8.95 -13.30
N ALA A 86 -0.84 9.06 -13.32
CA ALA A 86 0.04 7.92 -13.07
C ALA A 86 -0.19 7.35 -11.66
N LEU A 87 -0.25 8.21 -10.64
CA LEU A 87 -0.57 7.81 -9.27
C LEU A 87 -1.96 7.18 -9.17
N ARG A 88 -2.99 7.77 -9.77
CA ARG A 88 -4.35 7.22 -9.78
C ARG A 88 -4.43 5.85 -10.45
N ARG A 89 -3.65 5.62 -11.53
CA ARG A 89 -3.56 4.31 -12.19
C ARG A 89 -2.91 3.26 -11.32
N VAL A 90 -1.85 3.61 -10.62
CA VAL A 90 -1.18 2.71 -9.65
C VAL A 90 -2.12 2.35 -8.49
N LEU A 91 -2.98 3.30 -8.09
CA LEU A 91 -4.02 3.10 -7.06
C LEU A 91 -5.24 2.28 -7.52
N GLY A 92 -5.24 1.76 -8.75
CA GLY A 92 -6.40 1.03 -9.29
C GLY A 92 -7.62 1.92 -9.60
N LYS A 93 -7.44 3.24 -9.70
CA LYS A 93 -8.48 4.21 -10.08
C LYS A 93 -8.18 4.83 -11.47
N PRO A 94 -8.14 4.02 -12.54
CA PRO A 94 -7.81 4.53 -13.87
C PRO A 94 -8.93 5.42 -14.38
N GLU A 95 -8.54 6.54 -14.99
CA GLU A 95 -9.44 7.35 -15.79
C GLU A 95 -9.31 6.98 -17.28
N THR A 96 -10.34 7.29 -18.06
CA THR A 96 -10.31 7.04 -19.50
C THR A 96 -9.26 7.94 -20.17
N MET A 97 -8.57 7.43 -21.20
CA MET A 97 -7.55 8.19 -21.93
C MET A 97 -8.11 9.50 -22.48
N LEU A 98 -9.35 9.49 -22.97
CA LEU A 98 -10.02 10.69 -23.48
C LEU A 98 -10.10 11.77 -22.40
N ARG A 99 -10.49 11.40 -21.16
CA ARG A 99 -10.58 12.35 -20.03
C ARG A 99 -9.21 12.93 -19.70
N VAL A 100 -8.15 12.10 -19.68
CA VAL A 100 -6.77 12.56 -19.43
C VAL A 100 -6.33 13.55 -20.50
N VAL A 101 -6.56 13.23 -21.78
CA VAL A 101 -6.21 14.12 -22.91
C VAL A 101 -6.97 15.44 -22.82
N LEU A 102 -8.28 15.40 -22.54
CA LEU A 102 -9.09 16.61 -22.41
C LEU A 102 -8.63 17.48 -21.22
N GLN A 103 -8.24 16.89 -20.11
CA GLN A 103 -7.70 17.63 -18.96
C GLN A 103 -6.34 18.25 -19.28
N CYS A 104 -5.42 17.51 -19.92
CA CYS A 104 -4.14 18.04 -20.37
C CYS A 104 -4.32 19.20 -21.35
N ALA A 105 -5.14 18.98 -22.38
CA ALA A 105 -5.40 20.02 -23.40
C ALA A 105 -6.12 21.23 -22.80
N GLY A 106 -7.15 21.00 -21.99
CA GLY A 106 -7.92 22.08 -21.36
C GLY A 106 -7.07 22.94 -20.43
N LEU A 107 -6.26 22.34 -19.57
CA LEU A 107 -5.38 23.07 -18.65
C LEU A 107 -4.23 23.78 -19.41
N ALA A 108 -3.66 23.14 -20.42
CA ALA A 108 -2.62 23.75 -21.23
C ALA A 108 -3.16 24.96 -22.00
N LEU A 109 -4.34 24.87 -22.62
CA LEU A 109 -5.00 25.96 -23.31
C LEU A 109 -5.41 27.10 -22.37
N LEU A 110 -5.98 26.75 -21.20
CA LEU A 110 -6.35 27.73 -20.19
C LEU A 110 -5.11 28.46 -19.66
N PHE A 111 -4.05 27.74 -19.29
CA PHE A 111 -2.81 28.35 -18.86
C PHE A 111 -2.17 29.20 -19.95
N GLY A 112 -2.07 28.65 -21.16
CA GLY A 112 -1.52 29.37 -22.33
C GLY A 112 -2.29 30.64 -22.67
N GLY A 113 -3.63 30.59 -22.69
CA GLY A 113 -4.49 31.74 -22.94
C GLY A 113 -4.37 32.81 -21.86
N LEU A 114 -4.37 32.42 -20.58
CA LEU A 114 -4.18 33.36 -19.47
C LEU A 114 -2.77 33.97 -19.49
N ALA A 115 -1.74 33.17 -19.69
CA ALA A 115 -0.37 33.66 -19.79
C ALA A 115 -0.20 34.63 -21.00
N ALA A 116 -0.90 34.34 -22.10
CA ALA A 116 -0.91 35.16 -23.27
C ALA A 116 -1.55 36.54 -23.06
N SER A 117 -2.56 36.61 -22.20
CA SER A 117 -3.24 37.88 -21.87
C SER A 117 -2.47 38.76 -20.88
N MET A 118 -1.43 38.23 -20.23
CA MET A 118 -0.67 38.93 -19.19
C MET A 118 0.54 39.68 -19.78
N PRO A 119 0.59 41.01 -19.68
CA PRO A 119 1.67 41.80 -20.29
C PRO A 119 3.01 41.66 -19.59
N SER A 120 3.03 41.46 -18.25
CA SER A 120 4.27 41.43 -17.47
C SER A 120 4.78 40.03 -17.17
N ALA A 121 6.12 39.87 -17.12
CA ALA A 121 6.77 38.61 -16.71
C ALA A 121 6.40 38.23 -15.27
N SER A 122 6.24 39.20 -14.39
CA SER A 122 5.84 38.98 -13.00
C SER A 122 4.44 38.36 -12.89
N GLN A 123 3.48 38.86 -13.63
CA GLN A 123 2.10 38.29 -13.65
C GLN A 123 2.10 36.87 -14.17
N ARG A 124 2.86 36.54 -15.20
CA ARG A 124 3.01 35.17 -15.73
C ARG A 124 3.68 34.23 -14.72
N ALA A 125 4.70 34.72 -14.01
CA ALA A 125 5.35 33.96 -12.94
C ALA A 125 4.39 33.69 -11.77
N THR A 126 3.55 34.66 -11.42
CA THR A 126 2.48 34.50 -10.41
C THR A 126 1.47 33.44 -10.83
N LEU A 127 1.00 33.47 -12.07
CA LEU A 127 0.10 32.47 -12.63
C LEU A 127 0.69 31.05 -12.52
N MET A 128 1.97 30.88 -12.89
CA MET A 128 2.68 29.60 -12.80
C MET A 128 2.76 29.11 -11.35
N SER A 129 3.12 30.02 -10.42
CA SER A 129 3.20 29.67 -8.99
C SER A 129 1.84 29.25 -8.42
N CYS A 130 0.75 29.95 -8.79
CA CYS A 130 -0.61 29.55 -8.40
C CYS A 130 -0.98 28.17 -8.97
N ALA A 131 -0.67 27.90 -10.22
CA ALA A 131 -0.97 26.63 -10.85
C ALA A 131 -0.21 25.46 -10.19
N ILE A 132 1.09 25.61 -9.95
CA ILE A 132 1.90 24.61 -9.27
C ILE A 132 1.41 24.40 -7.82
N PHE A 133 1.07 25.48 -7.10
CA PHE A 133 0.52 25.41 -5.73
C PHE A 133 -0.75 24.55 -5.68
N VAL A 134 -1.70 24.79 -6.60
CA VAL A 134 -2.95 24.01 -6.67
C VAL A 134 -2.66 22.55 -7.03
N MET A 135 -1.79 22.30 -8.00
CA MET A 135 -1.48 20.94 -8.45
C MET A 135 -0.72 20.13 -7.39
N ALA A 136 0.18 20.76 -6.62
CA ALA A 136 0.85 20.12 -5.49
C ALA A 136 -0.16 19.71 -4.41
N ALA A 137 -1.15 20.56 -4.10
CA ALA A 137 -2.22 20.22 -3.15
C ALA A 137 -3.07 19.03 -3.65
N ILE A 138 -3.41 18.97 -4.94
CA ILE A 138 -4.15 17.85 -5.54
C ILE A 138 -3.33 16.57 -5.47
N THR A 139 -2.04 16.63 -5.76
CA THR A 139 -1.13 15.46 -5.66
C THR A 139 -1.04 14.97 -4.22
N LEU A 140 -0.86 15.86 -3.26
CA LEU A 140 -0.82 15.53 -1.83
C LEU A 140 -2.11 14.83 -1.40
N ARG A 141 -3.27 15.36 -1.79
CA ARG A 141 -4.56 14.70 -1.53
C ARG A 141 -4.65 13.31 -2.16
N THR A 142 -4.08 13.12 -3.34
CA THR A 142 -4.11 11.83 -4.06
C THR A 142 -3.26 10.76 -3.36
N VAL A 143 -2.10 11.12 -2.80
CA VAL A 143 -1.21 10.16 -2.10
C VAL A 143 -1.56 9.98 -0.62
N TRP A 144 -2.35 10.87 -0.03
CA TRP A 144 -2.70 10.83 1.39
C TRP A 144 -3.25 9.48 1.90
N PRO A 145 -4.13 8.77 1.15
CA PRO A 145 -4.60 7.45 1.57
C PRO A 145 -3.50 6.40 1.68
N LEU A 146 -2.38 6.60 0.97
CA LEU A 146 -1.22 5.70 0.93
C LEU A 146 -0.12 6.06 1.93
N ARG A 147 -0.36 6.97 2.87
CA ARG A 147 0.65 7.46 3.83
C ARG A 147 1.32 6.38 4.69
N ARG A 148 0.83 5.12 4.63
CA ARG A 148 1.49 3.96 5.26
C ARG A 148 2.73 3.52 4.49
N HIS A 149 2.78 3.72 3.17
CA HIS A 149 3.89 3.37 2.30
C HIS A 149 4.99 4.43 2.33
N TRP A 150 6.24 4.01 2.38
CA TRP A 150 7.40 4.91 2.40
C TRP A 150 7.47 5.76 1.13
N GLY A 151 7.23 5.14 -0.04
CA GLY A 151 7.19 5.85 -1.32
C GLY A 151 6.16 7.00 -1.32
N ALA A 152 4.95 6.76 -0.79
CA ALA A 152 3.93 7.78 -0.67
C ALA A 152 4.29 8.89 0.33
N ARG A 153 5.02 8.57 1.42
CA ARG A 153 5.53 9.58 2.36
C ARG A 153 6.54 10.50 1.71
N ILE A 154 7.46 9.95 0.91
CA ILE A 154 8.47 10.74 0.17
C ILE A 154 7.75 11.67 -0.83
N ILE A 155 6.81 11.16 -1.63
CA ILE A 155 6.01 11.97 -2.55
C ILE A 155 5.28 13.08 -1.78
N GLY A 156 4.63 12.74 -0.67
CA GLY A 156 3.90 13.69 0.17
C GLY A 156 4.80 14.77 0.76
N ALA A 157 5.97 14.42 1.26
CA ALA A 157 6.96 15.37 1.81
C ALA A 157 7.47 16.34 0.73
N MET A 158 7.76 15.82 -0.48
CA MET A 158 8.20 16.66 -1.61
C MET A 158 7.10 17.58 -2.10
N MET A 159 5.85 17.09 -2.17
CA MET A 159 4.71 17.95 -2.52
C MET A 159 4.43 19.00 -1.45
N MET A 160 4.62 18.68 -0.18
CA MET A 160 4.54 19.66 0.92
C MET A 160 5.63 20.74 0.79
N LEU A 161 6.87 20.31 0.50
CA LEU A 161 7.98 21.23 0.27
C LEU A 161 7.69 22.17 -0.93
N ALA A 162 7.27 21.60 -2.04
CA ALA A 162 6.90 22.37 -3.24
C ALA A 162 5.74 23.32 -2.93
N TRP A 163 4.73 22.88 -2.19
CA TRP A 163 3.58 23.69 -1.80
C TRP A 163 3.98 24.86 -0.89
N LEU A 164 4.81 24.63 0.12
CA LEU A 164 5.35 25.67 1.01
C LEU A 164 6.20 26.67 0.23
N PHE A 165 7.10 26.18 -0.61
CA PHE A 165 7.97 27.04 -1.43
C PHE A 165 7.14 27.97 -2.34
N GLN A 166 6.15 27.43 -3.05
CA GLN A 166 5.29 28.21 -3.91
C GLN A 166 4.39 29.18 -3.12
N GLY A 167 3.95 28.77 -1.91
CA GLY A 167 3.19 29.64 -1.01
C GLY A 167 3.98 30.86 -0.53
N VAL A 168 5.23 30.63 -0.10
CA VAL A 168 6.15 31.73 0.29
C VAL A 168 6.42 32.66 -0.91
N ARG A 169 6.70 32.09 -2.08
CA ARG A 169 6.94 32.86 -3.31
C ARG A 169 5.72 33.69 -3.71
N LEU A 170 4.53 33.10 -3.66
CA LEU A 170 3.29 33.82 -3.98
C LEU A 170 3.04 34.94 -2.97
N GLY A 171 3.24 34.68 -1.66
CA GLY A 171 3.12 35.71 -0.63
C GLY A 171 4.10 36.87 -0.85
N ALA A 172 5.35 36.58 -1.19
CA ALA A 172 6.35 37.59 -1.52
C ALA A 172 5.95 38.46 -2.73
N LEU A 173 5.44 37.80 -3.79
CA LEU A 173 4.95 38.52 -4.99
C LEU A 173 3.77 39.42 -4.65
N LEU A 174 2.84 38.98 -3.81
CA LEU A 174 1.67 39.80 -3.40
C LEU A 174 2.05 40.98 -2.51
N LEU A 175 3.11 40.85 -1.70
CA LEU A 175 3.62 41.88 -0.81
C LEU A 175 4.65 42.82 -1.51
N GLY A 176 4.95 42.56 -2.79
CA GLY A 176 5.98 43.34 -3.52
C GLY A 176 7.40 43.13 -2.99
N LEU A 177 7.66 42.04 -2.29
CA LEU A 177 8.98 41.71 -1.74
C LEU A 177 9.88 41.13 -2.84
N PRO A 178 11.19 41.43 -2.86
CA PRO A 178 12.11 40.98 -3.92
C PRO A 178 12.52 39.50 -3.80
N LEU A 179 11.78 38.69 -3.06
CA LEU A 179 12.05 37.24 -2.90
C LEU A 179 11.78 36.50 -4.23
N GLY A 180 12.84 36.05 -4.89
CA GLY A 180 12.76 35.22 -6.10
C GLY A 180 12.45 35.96 -7.41
N ALA A 181 12.28 37.27 -7.37
CA ALA A 181 12.47 38.14 -8.51
C ALA A 181 13.92 38.67 -8.40
N GLY A 182 14.89 37.94 -8.96
CA GLY A 182 16.13 38.61 -9.31
C GLY A 182 15.75 39.91 -9.97
N HIS A 183 16.39 41.01 -9.64
CA HIS A 183 16.13 42.32 -10.26
C HIS A 183 15.87 42.10 -11.74
N LEU A 184 14.60 42.21 -12.11
CA LEU A 184 14.16 42.13 -13.50
C LEU A 184 14.60 43.42 -14.16
N ASP A 185 15.90 43.51 -14.41
CA ASP A 185 16.37 44.40 -15.45
C ASP A 185 15.80 43.83 -16.75
N ASP A 186 15.05 44.62 -17.48
CA ASP A 186 14.26 44.21 -18.65
C ASP A 186 15.08 43.55 -19.79
N LYS A 187 16.38 43.41 -19.60
CA LYS A 187 17.31 42.90 -20.62
C LYS A 187 17.73 41.44 -20.49
N LEU A 188 17.55 40.78 -19.30
CA LEU A 188 17.79 39.34 -19.13
C LEU A 188 16.79 38.80 -18.09
N PRO A 189 15.97 37.81 -18.40
CA PRO A 189 15.18 37.13 -17.43
C PRO A 189 16.17 36.31 -16.52
N GLN A 190 16.60 36.90 -15.40
CA GLN A 190 17.34 36.15 -14.39
C GLN A 190 16.35 35.19 -13.74
N ILE A 191 16.29 33.98 -14.30
CA ILE A 191 15.67 32.86 -13.60
C ILE A 191 16.51 32.67 -12.33
N GLY A 192 15.93 32.96 -11.17
CA GLY A 192 16.61 32.73 -9.90
C GLY A 192 17.10 31.29 -9.80
N ILE A 193 18.25 31.06 -9.20
CA ILE A 193 18.84 29.73 -9.01
C ILE A 193 17.93 28.88 -8.12
N GLU A 194 17.24 29.51 -7.15
CA GLU A 194 16.44 28.84 -6.13
C GLU A 194 15.30 27.98 -6.70
N PRO A 195 14.48 28.44 -7.65
CA PRO A 195 13.45 27.61 -8.25
C PRO A 195 13.98 26.40 -9.01
N LEU A 196 15.15 26.52 -9.63
CA LEU A 196 15.79 25.44 -10.37
C LEU A 196 16.33 24.35 -9.42
N VAL A 197 16.88 24.74 -8.30
CA VAL A 197 17.36 23.79 -7.26
C VAL A 197 16.18 23.05 -6.64
N VAL A 198 15.12 23.76 -6.24
CA VAL A 198 13.92 23.16 -5.67
C VAL A 198 13.29 22.20 -6.67
N ASP A 199 13.19 22.59 -7.94
CA ASP A 199 12.61 21.75 -9.01
C ASP A 199 13.46 20.47 -9.22
N LEU A 200 14.78 20.56 -9.20
CA LEU A 200 15.68 19.40 -9.28
C LEU A 200 15.46 18.43 -8.13
N VAL A 201 15.44 18.94 -6.90
CA VAL A 201 15.25 18.13 -5.70
C VAL A 201 13.87 17.47 -5.71
N VAL A 202 12.83 18.25 -6.00
CA VAL A 202 11.45 17.73 -6.06
C VAL A 202 11.33 16.65 -7.14
N ALA A 203 11.86 16.87 -8.35
CA ALA A 203 11.78 15.89 -9.43
C ALA A 203 12.49 14.57 -9.09
N LEU A 204 13.71 14.65 -8.52
CA LEU A 204 14.48 13.47 -8.14
C LEU A 204 13.76 12.64 -7.06
N PHE A 205 13.34 13.28 -5.98
CA PHE A 205 12.68 12.59 -4.89
C PHE A 205 11.24 12.17 -5.22
N LEU A 206 10.54 12.91 -6.07
CA LEU A 206 9.22 12.55 -6.55
C LEU A 206 9.24 11.22 -7.33
N THR A 207 10.20 11.09 -8.24
CA THR A 207 10.35 9.87 -9.04
C THR A 207 10.90 8.72 -8.21
N THR A 208 11.84 8.96 -7.29
CA THR A 208 12.32 7.96 -6.33
C THR A 208 11.16 7.47 -5.45
N GLY A 209 10.35 8.38 -4.92
CA GLY A 209 9.16 8.05 -4.14
C GLY A 209 8.14 7.23 -4.93
N PHE A 210 7.93 7.56 -6.21
CA PHE A 210 7.05 6.78 -7.08
C PHE A 210 7.58 5.37 -7.33
N MET A 211 8.88 5.20 -7.55
CA MET A 211 9.50 3.89 -7.72
C MET A 211 9.40 3.04 -6.47
N LEU A 212 9.67 3.61 -5.29
CA LEU A 212 9.51 2.92 -4.01
C LEU A 212 8.05 2.51 -3.78
N LEU A 213 7.10 3.41 -4.01
CA LEU A 213 5.68 3.11 -3.89
C LEU A 213 5.27 1.95 -4.82
N LEU A 214 5.75 1.97 -6.07
CA LEU A 214 5.47 0.92 -7.03
C LEU A 214 6.05 -0.43 -6.57
N GLN A 215 7.29 -0.44 -6.05
CA GLN A 215 7.93 -1.65 -5.51
C GLN A 215 7.14 -2.20 -4.31
N GLU A 216 6.73 -1.35 -3.36
CA GLU A 216 5.93 -1.75 -2.20
C GLU A 216 4.61 -2.39 -2.62
N LEU A 217 3.87 -1.74 -3.54
CA LEU A 217 2.59 -2.25 -4.03
C LEU A 217 2.72 -3.55 -4.85
N LEU A 218 3.80 -3.69 -5.64
CA LEU A 218 4.10 -4.93 -6.38
C LEU A 218 4.46 -6.05 -5.41
N ARG A 219 5.26 -5.78 -4.39
CA ARG A 219 5.63 -6.74 -3.35
C ARG A 219 4.38 -7.24 -2.63
N GLU A 220 3.50 -6.36 -2.16
CA GLU A 220 2.23 -6.74 -1.54
C GLU A 220 1.37 -7.61 -2.47
N ARG A 221 1.36 -7.28 -3.77
CA ARG A 221 0.62 -8.07 -4.76
C ARG A 221 1.20 -9.47 -4.94
N ILE A 222 2.53 -9.59 -4.95
CA ILE A 222 3.20 -10.91 -5.03
C ILE A 222 2.92 -11.71 -3.76
N GLU A 223 3.04 -11.10 -2.58
CA GLU A 223 2.74 -11.74 -1.29
C GLU A 223 1.29 -12.27 -1.24
N ARG A 224 0.33 -11.54 -1.82
CA ARG A 224 -1.08 -12.01 -1.95
C ARG A 224 -1.26 -13.15 -2.96
N LEU A 225 -0.35 -13.34 -3.91
CA LEU A 225 -0.39 -14.44 -4.87
C LEU A 225 0.21 -15.73 -4.31
N VAL A 226 1.05 -15.63 -3.29
CA VAL A 226 1.55 -16.79 -2.55
C VAL A 226 0.42 -17.28 -1.64
N VAL A 227 -0.15 -18.41 -1.96
CA VAL A 227 -1.31 -18.98 -1.23
C VAL A 227 -0.92 -20.03 -0.19
N THR A 228 0.35 -20.45 -0.18
CA THR A 228 0.89 -21.43 0.75
C THR A 228 1.89 -20.80 1.71
N ASP A 229 1.96 -21.30 2.93
CA ASP A 229 3.00 -20.96 3.89
C ASP A 229 4.27 -21.74 3.57
N ALA A 230 5.38 -21.04 3.39
CA ALA A 230 6.65 -21.64 2.94
C ALA A 230 7.25 -22.60 3.96
N LEU A 231 6.97 -22.44 5.25
CA LEU A 231 7.48 -23.29 6.32
C LEU A 231 6.68 -24.58 6.45
N THR A 232 5.36 -24.47 6.46
CA THR A 232 4.47 -25.59 6.78
C THR A 232 3.90 -26.30 5.56
N GLY A 233 3.99 -25.70 4.37
CA GLY A 233 3.40 -26.20 3.12
C GLY A 233 1.87 -26.16 3.08
N THR A 234 1.20 -25.76 4.16
CA THR A 234 -0.26 -25.59 4.21
C THR A 234 -0.67 -24.26 3.56
N LEU A 235 -1.97 -24.02 3.42
CA LEU A 235 -2.43 -22.70 3.00
C LEU A 235 -1.97 -21.63 4.01
N ASN A 236 -1.59 -20.47 3.51
CA ASN A 236 -1.47 -19.31 4.39
C ASN A 236 -2.84 -18.61 4.53
N ARG A 237 -2.93 -17.57 5.35
CA ARG A 237 -4.16 -16.81 5.57
C ARG A 237 -4.79 -16.31 4.25
N HIS A 238 -3.98 -15.82 3.30
CA HIS A 238 -4.48 -15.34 2.01
C HIS A 238 -4.99 -16.48 1.12
N GLY A 239 -4.37 -17.65 1.20
CA GLY A 239 -4.79 -18.85 0.48
C GLY A 239 -6.05 -19.48 1.04
N LEU A 240 -6.30 -19.34 2.36
CA LEU A 240 -7.43 -19.97 3.04
C LEU A 240 -8.73 -19.17 2.95
N VAL A 241 -8.66 -17.84 2.89
CA VAL A 241 -9.83 -16.95 2.88
C VAL A 241 -10.75 -17.18 1.65
N PRO A 242 -10.25 -17.25 0.40
CA PRO A 242 -11.13 -17.47 -0.74
C PRO A 242 -11.92 -18.80 -0.68
N PRO A 243 -11.31 -19.96 -0.39
CA PRO A 243 -12.08 -21.20 -0.25
C PRO A 243 -13.01 -21.16 0.97
N LEU A 244 -12.63 -20.57 2.11
CA LEU A 244 -13.54 -20.42 3.25
C LEU A 244 -14.78 -19.59 2.88
N THR A 245 -14.60 -18.46 2.17
CA THR A 245 -15.71 -17.63 1.69
C THR A 245 -16.65 -18.42 0.77
N ARG A 246 -16.08 -19.23 -0.13
CA ARG A 246 -16.87 -20.10 -1.01
C ARG A 246 -17.65 -21.14 -0.22
N GLU A 247 -17.04 -21.80 0.77
CA GLU A 247 -17.72 -22.80 1.59
C GLU A 247 -18.80 -22.18 2.50
N LEU A 248 -18.62 -20.94 2.98
CA LEU A 248 -19.67 -20.19 3.66
C LEU A 248 -20.88 -19.94 2.74
N THR A 249 -20.62 -19.47 1.52
CA THR A 249 -21.69 -19.27 0.52
C THR A 249 -22.41 -20.56 0.19
N ASN A 250 -21.67 -21.67 0.07
CA ASN A 250 -22.24 -23.00 -0.17
C ASN A 250 -23.06 -23.49 1.02
N ALA A 251 -22.55 -23.32 2.24
CA ALA A 251 -23.24 -23.70 3.48
C ALA A 251 -24.57 -22.98 3.60
N GLU A 252 -24.60 -21.69 3.31
CA GLU A 252 -25.82 -20.88 3.32
C GLU A 252 -26.79 -21.32 2.21
N ARG A 253 -26.31 -21.42 0.96
CA ARG A 253 -27.13 -21.72 -0.21
C ARG A 253 -27.81 -23.10 -0.14
N TYR A 254 -27.07 -24.09 0.36
CA TYR A 254 -27.52 -25.49 0.39
C TYR A 254 -27.93 -25.95 1.79
N ASN A 255 -27.98 -25.03 2.77
CA ASN A 255 -28.29 -25.33 4.17
C ASN A 255 -27.45 -26.48 4.75
N ARG A 256 -26.12 -26.44 4.47
CA ARG A 256 -25.17 -27.44 4.92
C ARG A 256 -24.36 -26.92 6.11
N PRO A 257 -23.99 -27.77 7.08
CA PRO A 257 -23.19 -27.33 8.20
C PRO A 257 -21.76 -27.01 7.72
N LEU A 258 -21.16 -25.94 8.27
CA LEU A 258 -19.77 -25.59 8.10
C LEU A 258 -19.24 -25.19 9.47
N SER A 259 -18.10 -25.74 9.84
CA SER A 259 -17.41 -25.38 11.08
C SER A 259 -15.95 -25.00 10.81
N VAL A 260 -15.40 -24.15 11.66
CA VAL A 260 -13.97 -23.85 11.72
C VAL A 260 -13.42 -24.16 13.09
N VAL A 261 -12.13 -24.50 13.14
CA VAL A 261 -11.37 -24.67 14.37
C VAL A 261 -10.12 -23.83 14.30
N LEU A 262 -9.99 -22.86 15.18
CA LEU A 262 -8.77 -22.10 15.32
C LEU A 262 -7.93 -22.75 16.42
N PHE A 263 -6.76 -23.30 16.05
CA PHE A 263 -5.78 -23.89 16.95
C PHE A 263 -4.61 -22.95 17.19
N ASP A 264 -4.02 -23.05 18.36
CA ASP A 264 -2.77 -22.40 18.72
C ASP A 264 -1.92 -23.36 19.58
N LEU A 265 -0.61 -23.46 19.25
CA LEU A 265 0.33 -24.31 19.98
C LEU A 265 0.60 -23.73 21.38
N ASP A 266 0.40 -24.55 22.40
CA ASP A 266 0.61 -24.12 23.78
C ASP A 266 2.09 -23.96 24.08
N HIS A 267 2.45 -22.84 24.72
CA HIS A 267 3.82 -22.52 25.13
C HIS A 267 4.85 -22.52 24.00
N PHE A 268 4.44 -22.24 22.77
CA PHE A 268 5.34 -22.26 21.60
C PHE A 268 6.55 -21.33 21.79
N LYS A 269 6.34 -20.15 22.40
CA LYS A 269 7.44 -19.24 22.74
C LYS A 269 8.50 -19.95 23.60
N ARG A 270 8.11 -20.79 24.56
CA ARG A 270 9.06 -21.56 25.40
C ARG A 270 9.84 -22.57 24.55
N VAL A 271 9.23 -23.18 23.55
CA VAL A 271 9.94 -24.06 22.61
C VAL A 271 11.06 -23.30 21.92
N ASN A 272 10.76 -22.09 21.40
CA ASN A 272 11.75 -21.22 20.77
C ASN A 272 12.85 -20.78 21.75
N ASP A 273 12.48 -20.37 22.97
CA ASP A 273 13.43 -19.87 23.98
C ASP A 273 14.38 -20.96 24.48
N VAL A 274 13.93 -22.22 24.58
CA VAL A 274 14.73 -23.36 25.10
C VAL A 274 15.49 -24.09 24.01
N HIS A 275 14.85 -24.30 22.82
CA HIS A 275 15.40 -25.18 21.79
C HIS A 275 15.80 -24.42 20.51
N GLY A 276 15.62 -23.08 20.49
CA GLY A 276 15.92 -22.21 19.36
C GLY A 276 14.85 -22.22 18.27
N HIS A 277 14.87 -21.20 17.43
CA HIS A 277 13.87 -21.00 16.36
C HIS A 277 13.82 -22.14 15.34
N ALA A 278 14.95 -22.78 15.04
CA ALA A 278 14.97 -23.91 14.11
C ALA A 278 14.12 -25.09 14.61
N MET A 279 14.11 -25.34 15.92
CA MET A 279 13.25 -26.36 16.52
C MET A 279 11.78 -25.91 16.52
N GLY A 280 11.49 -24.62 16.78
CA GLY A 280 10.15 -24.07 16.66
C GLY A 280 9.60 -24.24 15.25
N ASP A 281 10.41 -23.94 14.23
CA ASP A 281 10.05 -24.13 12.82
C ASP A 281 9.76 -25.61 12.51
N ALA A 282 10.57 -26.52 13.02
CA ALA A 282 10.34 -27.96 12.86
C ALA A 282 9.04 -28.42 13.54
N VAL A 283 8.71 -27.88 14.73
CA VAL A 283 7.45 -28.14 15.43
C VAL A 283 6.24 -27.64 14.64
N LEU A 284 6.30 -26.43 14.07
CA LEU A 284 5.22 -25.89 13.23
C LEU A 284 5.00 -26.75 11.98
N ALA A 285 6.07 -27.10 11.27
CA ALA A 285 6.00 -27.95 10.09
C ALA A 285 5.47 -29.35 10.43
N GLY A 286 5.94 -29.93 11.54
CA GLY A 286 5.50 -31.22 12.03
C GLY A 286 4.03 -31.22 12.43
N PHE A 287 3.55 -30.21 13.14
CA PHE A 287 2.14 -30.02 13.47
C PHE A 287 1.26 -29.96 12.21
N ALA A 288 1.65 -29.13 11.27
CA ALA A 288 0.92 -28.97 10.01
C ALA A 288 0.81 -30.29 9.23
N ALA A 289 1.93 -31.00 9.08
CA ALA A 289 1.96 -32.30 8.40
C ALA A 289 1.10 -33.35 9.11
N HIS A 290 1.20 -33.40 10.44
CA HIS A 290 0.45 -34.33 11.27
C HIS A 290 -1.06 -34.10 11.15
N VAL A 291 -1.52 -32.85 11.29
CA VAL A 291 -2.94 -32.49 11.15
C VAL A 291 -3.42 -32.76 9.73
N THR A 292 -2.62 -32.41 8.70
CA THR A 292 -2.98 -32.68 7.30
C THR A 292 -3.22 -34.18 7.05
N ALA A 293 -2.42 -35.05 7.63
CA ALA A 293 -2.57 -36.51 7.51
C ALA A 293 -3.87 -37.03 8.16
N MET A 294 -4.40 -36.32 9.15
CA MET A 294 -5.66 -36.68 9.84
C MET A 294 -6.91 -36.14 9.15
N MET A 295 -6.77 -35.26 8.18
CA MET A 295 -7.89 -34.58 7.50
C MET A 295 -8.45 -35.43 6.34
N ARG A 296 -9.73 -35.27 6.06
CA ARG A 296 -10.38 -35.89 4.89
C ARG A 296 -10.28 -34.98 3.66
N GLY A 297 -10.50 -35.54 2.47
CA GLY A 297 -10.32 -34.84 1.17
C GLY A 297 -11.26 -33.67 0.93
N GLY A 298 -11.85 -33.02 1.81
CA GLY A 298 -12.64 -31.81 1.66
C GLY A 298 -12.31 -30.77 2.74
N ASP A 299 -11.58 -31.21 3.76
CA ASP A 299 -11.15 -30.34 4.83
C ASP A 299 -9.95 -29.51 4.38
N MET A 300 -9.77 -28.35 4.97
CA MET A 300 -8.65 -27.46 4.65
C MET A 300 -7.96 -27.01 5.92
N ILE A 301 -6.63 -26.92 5.87
CA ILE A 301 -5.81 -26.36 6.93
C ILE A 301 -4.97 -25.22 6.38
N GLY A 302 -4.82 -24.16 7.18
CA GLY A 302 -3.92 -23.08 6.87
C GLY A 302 -3.28 -22.49 8.12
N ARG A 303 -2.04 -22.01 7.96
CA ARG A 303 -1.37 -21.23 8.99
C ARG A 303 -1.97 -19.83 9.02
N TRP A 304 -2.64 -19.52 10.12
CA TRP A 304 -3.41 -18.28 10.27
C TRP A 304 -2.58 -17.14 10.85
N GLY A 305 -1.67 -17.45 11.76
CA GLY A 305 -0.74 -16.54 12.44
C GLY A 305 0.60 -17.18 12.67
N GLY A 306 1.40 -16.65 13.60
CA GLY A 306 2.72 -17.18 13.95
C GLY A 306 2.71 -18.64 14.33
N GLU A 307 1.90 -18.99 15.33
CA GLU A 307 1.74 -20.34 15.88
C GLU A 307 0.29 -20.82 15.79
N GLU A 308 -0.55 -20.09 15.04
CA GLU A 308 -1.97 -20.35 14.90
C GLU A 308 -2.29 -21.03 13.56
N PHE A 309 -3.20 -22.01 13.62
CA PHE A 309 -3.68 -22.76 12.47
C PHE A 309 -5.20 -22.76 12.43
N LEU A 310 -5.77 -22.47 11.26
CA LEU A 310 -7.21 -22.52 11.03
C LEU A 310 -7.58 -23.76 10.20
N LEU A 311 -8.45 -24.60 10.76
CA LEU A 311 -9.09 -25.70 10.04
C LEU A 311 -10.45 -25.23 9.55
N VAL A 312 -10.76 -25.55 8.32
CA VAL A 312 -12.09 -25.36 7.71
C VAL A 312 -12.69 -26.74 7.40
N LEU A 313 -13.84 -27.03 7.98
CA LEU A 313 -14.49 -28.33 7.96
C LEU A 313 -15.86 -28.22 7.27
N PRO A 314 -15.94 -28.33 5.94
CA PRO A 314 -17.20 -28.32 5.20
C PRO A 314 -18.08 -29.50 5.57
N ASN A 315 -19.39 -29.35 5.51
CA ASN A 315 -20.38 -30.38 5.84
C ASN A 315 -20.15 -31.01 7.23
N THR A 316 -19.75 -30.19 8.21
CA THR A 316 -19.39 -30.63 9.56
C THR A 316 -20.13 -29.78 10.59
N THR A 317 -20.89 -30.44 11.47
CA THR A 317 -21.58 -29.79 12.60
C THR A 317 -20.59 -29.37 13.67
N THR A 318 -21.00 -28.49 14.61
CA THR A 318 -20.18 -28.13 15.78
C THR A 318 -19.76 -29.36 16.61
N GLY A 319 -20.68 -30.33 16.76
CA GLY A 319 -20.39 -31.56 17.49
C GLY A 319 -19.33 -32.42 16.80
N ASP A 320 -19.46 -32.63 15.49
CA ASP A 320 -18.47 -33.37 14.70
C ASP A 320 -17.13 -32.65 14.63
N ALA A 321 -17.14 -31.32 14.51
CA ALA A 321 -15.92 -30.51 14.55
C ALA A 321 -15.20 -30.65 15.88
N LYS A 322 -15.93 -30.74 17.00
CA LYS A 322 -15.36 -31.00 18.31
C LYS A 322 -14.68 -32.38 18.39
N LEU A 323 -15.29 -33.40 17.81
CA LEU A 323 -14.66 -34.73 17.76
C LEU A 323 -13.37 -34.72 16.95
N VAL A 324 -13.35 -34.04 15.80
CA VAL A 324 -12.13 -33.88 15.01
C VAL A 324 -11.06 -33.12 15.79
N ALA A 325 -11.43 -32.00 16.41
CA ALA A 325 -10.49 -31.15 17.13
C ALA A 325 -9.92 -31.84 18.36
N GLU A 326 -10.74 -32.59 19.13
CA GLU A 326 -10.26 -33.38 20.29
C GLU A 326 -9.33 -34.50 19.86
N ARG A 327 -9.63 -35.22 18.78
CA ARG A 327 -8.74 -36.24 18.23
C ARG A 327 -7.37 -35.66 17.88
N ILE A 328 -7.33 -34.51 17.22
CA ILE A 328 -6.07 -33.81 16.90
C ILE A 328 -5.34 -33.44 18.19
N ARG A 329 -6.02 -32.79 19.14
CA ARG A 329 -5.45 -32.39 20.43
C ARG A 329 -4.83 -33.55 21.19
N GLU A 330 -5.58 -34.63 21.29
CA GLU A 330 -5.10 -35.83 21.99
C GLU A 330 -3.90 -36.49 21.33
N ASP A 331 -3.88 -36.53 19.99
CA ASP A 331 -2.83 -37.20 19.26
C ASP A 331 -1.54 -36.35 19.31
N ILE A 332 -1.63 -35.03 19.17
CA ILE A 332 -0.49 -34.10 19.36
C ILE A 332 0.08 -34.17 20.78
N ALA A 333 -0.76 -34.35 21.81
CA ALA A 333 -0.30 -34.44 23.20
C ALA A 333 0.42 -35.76 23.53
N LYS A 334 0.21 -36.83 22.74
CA LYS A 334 0.75 -38.16 22.99
C LYS A 334 2.13 -38.41 22.39
N GLN A 335 2.46 -37.72 21.30
CA GLN A 335 3.70 -37.95 20.54
C GLN A 335 4.35 -36.68 20.06
N ALA A 336 5.67 -36.69 19.92
CA ALA A 336 6.38 -35.56 19.31
C ALA A 336 5.98 -35.42 17.84
N VAL A 337 5.66 -34.20 17.42
CA VAL A 337 5.23 -33.89 16.04
C VAL A 337 6.34 -34.04 15.00
N THR A 338 7.59 -34.09 15.45
CA THR A 338 8.78 -34.42 14.65
C THR A 338 9.87 -35.03 15.51
N GLN A 339 10.81 -35.74 14.89
CA GLN A 339 11.89 -36.41 15.60
C GLN A 339 12.75 -35.41 16.39
N GLY A 340 12.96 -35.67 17.67
CA GLY A 340 13.76 -34.82 18.55
C GLY A 340 13.04 -33.55 19.07
N ALA A 341 11.79 -33.36 18.70
CA ALA A 341 11.00 -32.22 19.21
C ALA A 341 10.48 -32.52 20.62
N PRO A 342 10.31 -31.50 21.47
CA PRO A 342 9.60 -31.63 22.72
C PRO A 342 8.12 -31.96 22.47
N LEU A 343 7.47 -32.60 23.46
CA LEU A 343 6.02 -32.75 23.45
C LEU A 343 5.39 -31.36 23.57
N VAL A 344 4.42 -31.10 22.69
CA VAL A 344 3.64 -29.86 22.67
C VAL A 344 2.17 -30.22 22.85
N THR A 345 1.38 -29.25 23.32
CA THR A 345 -0.07 -29.36 23.34
C THR A 345 -0.67 -28.24 22.49
N VAL A 346 -1.93 -28.38 22.18
CA VAL A 346 -2.66 -27.35 21.41
C VAL A 346 -3.96 -27.01 22.11
N SER A 347 -4.33 -25.75 22.03
CA SER A 347 -5.65 -25.26 22.42
C SER A 347 -6.44 -24.90 21.18
N GLY A 348 -7.77 -25.10 21.21
CA GLY A 348 -8.62 -24.86 20.06
C GLY A 348 -9.94 -24.18 20.39
N GLY A 349 -10.38 -23.27 19.53
CA GLY A 349 -11.69 -22.67 19.56
C GLY A 349 -12.50 -23.03 18.32
N ILE A 350 -13.73 -23.52 18.49
CA ILE A 350 -14.62 -23.97 17.41
C ILE A 350 -15.75 -22.99 17.21
N ALA A 351 -16.03 -22.61 15.95
CA ALA A 351 -17.24 -21.87 15.58
C ALA A 351 -17.89 -22.50 14.34
N SER A 352 -19.19 -22.32 14.22
CA SER A 352 -19.97 -22.87 13.09
C SER A 352 -20.82 -21.77 12.42
N ALA A 353 -21.02 -21.91 11.11
CA ALA A 353 -21.75 -20.93 10.31
C ALA A 353 -23.20 -20.70 10.79
N HIS A 354 -23.83 -21.71 11.40
CA HIS A 354 -25.20 -21.59 11.94
C HIS A 354 -25.28 -20.77 13.23
N GLU A 355 -24.13 -20.43 13.86
CA GLU A 355 -24.06 -19.59 15.06
C GLU A 355 -23.97 -18.09 14.72
N VAL A 356 -23.68 -17.81 13.46
CA VAL A 356 -23.51 -16.44 12.95
C VAL A 356 -24.84 -15.80 12.68
N ARG A 357 -25.00 -14.54 13.09
CA ARG A 357 -26.25 -13.77 12.93
C ARG A 357 -26.22 -12.82 11.74
N ASP A 358 -25.07 -12.20 11.51
CA ASP A 358 -24.87 -11.26 10.41
C ASP A 358 -24.28 -11.98 9.19
N ARG A 359 -25.14 -12.26 8.20
CA ARG A 359 -24.75 -12.93 6.96
C ARG A 359 -23.79 -12.10 6.10
N ALA A 360 -23.87 -10.79 6.17
CA ALA A 360 -23.00 -9.91 5.41
C ALA A 360 -21.52 -9.97 5.91
N HIS A 361 -21.34 -10.29 7.20
CA HIS A 361 -20.04 -10.38 7.85
C HIS A 361 -19.78 -11.78 8.45
N ALA A 362 -20.44 -12.79 7.91
CA ALA A 362 -20.48 -14.16 8.46
C ALA A 362 -19.07 -14.74 8.74
N MET A 363 -18.13 -14.55 7.83
CA MET A 363 -16.77 -15.04 8.01
C MET A 363 -16.07 -14.36 9.20
N LEU A 364 -16.21 -13.04 9.32
CA LEU A 364 -15.58 -12.27 10.40
C LEU A 364 -16.17 -12.69 11.75
N GLU A 365 -17.50 -12.73 11.85
CA GLU A 365 -18.20 -13.13 13.09
C GLU A 365 -17.84 -14.55 13.51
N MET A 366 -17.74 -15.48 12.54
CA MET A 366 -17.34 -16.87 12.83
C MET A 366 -15.90 -16.98 13.33
N LEU A 367 -14.97 -16.23 12.73
CA LEU A 367 -13.57 -16.20 13.15
C LEU A 367 -13.41 -15.54 14.54
N GLU A 368 -14.12 -14.44 14.81
CA GLU A 368 -14.14 -13.81 16.13
C GLU A 368 -14.71 -14.72 17.21
N LEU A 369 -15.71 -15.52 16.86
CA LEU A 369 -16.28 -16.50 17.78
C LEU A 369 -15.28 -17.62 18.08
N ALA A 370 -14.58 -18.13 17.06
CA ALA A 370 -13.53 -19.11 17.23
C ALA A 370 -12.38 -18.58 18.07
N ASP A 371 -11.95 -17.35 17.86
CA ASP A 371 -10.89 -16.67 18.61
C ASP A 371 -11.28 -16.50 20.09
N ARG A 372 -12.47 -16.00 20.39
CA ARG A 372 -12.96 -15.91 21.77
C ARG A 372 -12.94 -17.28 22.49
N ARG A 373 -13.31 -18.36 21.80
CA ARG A 373 -13.28 -19.72 22.36
C ARG A 373 -11.86 -20.25 22.53
N LEU A 374 -10.98 -19.93 21.60
CA LEU A 374 -9.56 -20.21 21.75
C LEU A 374 -8.95 -19.50 22.96
N TYR A 375 -9.29 -18.23 23.17
CA TYR A 375 -8.87 -17.49 24.37
C TYR A 375 -9.32 -18.20 25.67
N LEU A 376 -10.56 -18.71 25.72
CA LEU A 376 -11.02 -19.51 26.88
C LEU A 376 -10.25 -20.81 27.03
N ALA A 377 -9.97 -21.50 25.93
CA ALA A 377 -9.15 -22.72 25.94
C ALA A 377 -7.73 -22.47 26.47
N LYS A 378 -7.14 -21.33 26.11
CA LYS A 378 -5.79 -20.92 26.56
C LYS A 378 -5.67 -20.67 28.07
N LYS A 379 -6.76 -20.42 28.79
CA LYS A 379 -6.73 -20.26 30.26
C LYS A 379 -6.37 -21.56 30.95
N GLN A 380 -6.78 -22.70 30.40
CA GLN A 380 -6.47 -24.06 30.95
C GLN A 380 -5.40 -24.76 30.11
N ARG A 381 -5.27 -24.43 28.86
CA ARG A 381 -4.44 -25.06 27.82
C ARG A 381 -4.79 -26.54 27.58
N ASN A 382 -4.25 -27.09 26.49
CA ASN A 382 -4.57 -28.46 26.09
C ASN A 382 -6.08 -28.74 26.13
N LEU A 383 -6.88 -27.85 25.57
CA LEU A 383 -8.34 -27.83 25.65
C LEU A 383 -8.96 -27.33 24.32
N VAL A 384 -10.10 -27.90 23.98
CA VAL A 384 -10.93 -27.42 22.85
C VAL A 384 -12.27 -26.91 23.39
N VAL A 385 -12.60 -25.65 23.06
CA VAL A 385 -13.84 -25.01 23.48
C VAL A 385 -14.78 -24.83 22.28
N SER A 386 -16.03 -25.24 22.46
CA SER A 386 -17.13 -25.07 21.51
C SER A 386 -18.36 -24.43 22.19
N LYS A 387 -19.46 -24.25 21.47
CA LYS A 387 -20.74 -23.79 22.04
C LYS A 387 -21.14 -24.64 23.26
N GLY A 388 -21.51 -24.02 24.36
CA GLY A 388 -21.84 -24.68 25.63
C GLY A 388 -20.69 -24.78 26.62
N GLY A 389 -19.44 -24.50 26.22
CA GLY A 389 -18.30 -24.36 27.11
C GLY A 389 -18.02 -22.88 27.47
N GLU A 390 -18.80 -21.94 26.99
CA GLU A 390 -18.67 -20.52 27.33
C GLU A 390 -19.29 -20.30 28.73
N PRO A 391 -18.56 -19.63 29.66
CA PRO A 391 -19.20 -19.16 30.88
C PRO A 391 -20.31 -18.20 30.49
N LEU A 392 -21.47 -18.33 31.16
CA LEU A 392 -22.57 -17.38 31.03
C LEU A 392 -21.99 -15.98 31.26
N GLN A 393 -22.05 -15.12 30.25
CA GLN A 393 -21.61 -13.74 30.37
C GLN A 393 -22.43 -13.06 31.46
N GLU A 394 -21.81 -12.76 32.60
CA GLU A 394 -22.27 -11.67 33.44
C GLU A 394 -22.07 -10.38 32.62
N ALA A 395 -23.18 -9.79 32.20
CA ALA A 395 -23.19 -8.51 31.52
C ALA A 395 -22.59 -7.45 32.45
N GLY A 396 -21.35 -7.01 32.19
CA GLY A 396 -20.88 -5.77 32.76
C GLY A 396 -19.50 -5.68 33.41
N ALA A 397 -18.50 -6.46 33.04
CA ALA A 397 -17.13 -6.14 33.46
C ALA A 397 -16.18 -6.23 32.27
N ALA A 398 -15.75 -5.10 31.75
CA ALA A 398 -14.61 -4.99 30.87
C ALA A 398 -13.36 -5.34 31.69
N ASP A 399 -12.66 -6.43 31.34
CA ASP A 399 -11.39 -6.80 31.93
C ASP A 399 -10.29 -5.86 31.40
N PRO A 400 -9.65 -5.05 32.25
CA PRO A 400 -8.61 -4.09 31.82
C PRO A 400 -7.33 -4.77 31.28
N ASP A 401 -7.12 -6.08 31.49
CA ASP A 401 -5.97 -6.82 30.93
C ASP A 401 -6.21 -7.35 29.49
N MET A 402 -7.45 -7.25 28.98
CA MET A 402 -7.77 -7.61 27.60
C MET A 402 -7.06 -6.72 26.57
N ASP A 403 -6.74 -5.48 26.93
CA ASP A 403 -6.11 -4.50 26.03
C ASP A 403 -4.60 -4.75 25.82
N ARG A 404 -3.92 -5.44 26.71
CA ARG A 404 -2.46 -5.65 26.62
C ARG A 404 -2.03 -6.89 25.83
N GLN A 405 -2.92 -7.87 25.65
CA GLN A 405 -2.67 -9.07 24.84
C GLN A 405 -3.31 -9.00 23.45
N GLN A 406 -4.21 -8.05 23.21
CA GLN A 406 -4.86 -7.82 21.91
C GLN A 406 -3.96 -7.21 20.84
N ASP A 407 -2.75 -6.76 21.17
CA ASP A 407 -1.82 -6.21 20.17
C ASP A 407 -1.21 -7.25 19.22
N SER A 408 -1.36 -8.55 19.51
CA SER A 408 -0.90 -9.63 18.62
C SER A 408 -1.97 -10.17 17.65
N VAL A 409 -3.26 -9.96 17.93
CA VAL A 409 -4.37 -10.47 17.09
C VAL A 409 -5.50 -9.44 16.98
N ARG A 410 -5.18 -8.20 16.63
CA ARG A 410 -6.22 -7.30 16.15
C ARG A 410 -6.63 -7.74 14.76
N PHE A 411 -7.82 -8.31 14.65
CA PHE A 411 -8.54 -8.38 13.39
C PHE A 411 -8.68 -6.95 12.84
N ASP A 412 -7.70 -6.51 12.05
CA ASP A 412 -7.79 -5.21 11.39
C ASP A 412 -8.88 -5.31 10.31
N SER A 413 -10.11 -4.94 10.68
CA SER A 413 -11.28 -4.87 9.80
C SER A 413 -11.06 -3.99 8.55
N LYS A 414 -9.91 -3.34 8.43
CA LYS A 414 -9.49 -2.53 7.28
C LYS A 414 -8.67 -3.30 6.25
N GLN A 415 -8.42 -4.59 6.45
CA GLN A 415 -7.67 -5.43 5.49
C GLN A 415 -8.58 -6.29 4.60
N TRP A 416 -9.89 -6.12 4.69
CA TRP A 416 -10.89 -6.84 3.88
C TRP A 416 -11.49 -5.98 2.77
#